data_60148fab7e5c7ad1e22061c95a718754
#
_entry.id   60148fab7e5c7ad1e22061c95a718754
#
_cell.length_a   1.000
_cell.length_b   1.000
_cell.length_c   1.000
_cell.angle_alpha   90.00
_cell.angle_beta   90.00
_cell.angle_gamma   90.00
#
_symmetry.space_group_name_H-M   'P 1'
#
loop_
_entity.id
_entity.type
_entity.pdbx_description
1 polymer ?
#
loop_
_entity_poly.entity_id
_entity_poly.type
_entity_poly.pdbx_seq_one_letter_code
_entity_poly.pdbx_strand_id
1 'polypeptide(L)'
;MIRFAPRLALAAALAAISAIACAQEITLRLVSAFPENQFYVKRTLDWIADVNKDGKGILQINFIGGPKAIPTFEVGKAVQTGVVDIGFSTGAFYTNVMPEADILKLSETSAADQRRNGGFDLINKIWAEKGNMRYLAKVVEFTPFHIYLNKKIDRPDLTGLKIRITPVYREFFQSMNAQVMTTAPGEVYTALERGVIDGYGWPIHALFDLNWQEKTKYRVDPGFYNAEVSLIMNLDKYKSLTAAQRDYLDRKARAYEAQNDFWKSYNQSEAKRQAEAGIQVIAFDAATSKVYVEKAKEIGWANAIKASPQYGPQLQKVLAK
;
A
#
# COMPACT_ATOMS: atom_id res chain seq x y z
N MET A 1 72.05 -14.57 -26.25
CA MET A 1 70.83 -13.83 -26.58
C MET A 1 69.64 -14.61 -26.04
N ILE A 2 69.05 -14.13 -24.94
CA ILE A 2 68.03 -14.83 -24.14
C ILE A 2 66.65 -14.40 -24.60
N ARG A 3 65.86 -15.39 -25.06
CA ARG A 3 64.44 -15.19 -25.47
C ARG A 3 63.52 -15.20 -24.23
N PHE A 4 63.06 -14.04 -23.80
CA PHE A 4 62.03 -13.88 -22.74
C PHE A 4 60.84 -13.08 -23.27
N ALA A 5 59.94 -13.69 -24.06
CA ALA A 5 58.78 -12.93 -24.54
C ALA A 5 57.47 -13.69 -24.76
N PRO A 6 57.19 -14.91 -24.31
CA PRO A 6 55.81 -15.40 -24.45
C PRO A 6 55.02 -15.56 -23.13
N ARG A 7 55.63 -15.32 -21.94
CA ARG A 7 54.93 -15.55 -20.66
C ARG A 7 54.10 -14.35 -20.16
N LEU A 8 54.36 -13.14 -20.59
CA LEU A 8 53.57 -11.97 -20.20
C LEU A 8 52.23 -11.84 -20.95
N ALA A 9 52.14 -12.32 -22.19
CA ALA A 9 50.90 -12.23 -22.96
C ALA A 9 49.80 -13.18 -22.48
N LEU A 10 50.17 -14.34 -21.88
CA LEU A 10 49.22 -15.33 -21.36
C LEU A 10 48.62 -14.89 -20.01
N ALA A 11 49.36 -14.15 -19.19
CA ALA A 11 48.87 -13.62 -17.92
C ALA A 11 47.90 -12.47 -18.11
N ALA A 12 48.05 -11.62 -19.13
CA ALA A 12 47.15 -10.55 -19.49
C ALA A 12 45.81 -11.05 -20.07
N ALA A 13 45.83 -12.17 -20.82
CA ALA A 13 44.64 -12.80 -21.35
C ALA A 13 43.79 -13.49 -20.28
N LEU A 14 44.39 -14.07 -19.25
CA LEU A 14 43.69 -14.67 -18.11
C LEU A 14 43.08 -13.60 -17.17
N ALA A 15 43.66 -12.40 -17.06
CA ALA A 15 43.12 -11.32 -16.27
C ALA A 15 41.89 -10.63 -16.93
N ALA A 16 41.79 -10.68 -18.27
CA ALA A 16 40.65 -10.13 -19.01
C ALA A 16 39.39 -11.01 -18.97
N ILE A 17 39.51 -12.29 -18.67
CA ILE A 17 38.40 -13.26 -18.58
C ILE A 17 37.68 -13.17 -17.20
N SER A 18 38.32 -12.59 -16.19
CA SER A 18 37.77 -12.49 -14.84
C SER A 18 36.79 -11.32 -14.64
N ALA A 19 36.54 -10.48 -15.66
CA ALA A 19 35.70 -9.26 -15.54
C ALA A 19 34.28 -9.41 -16.05
N ILE A 20 33.86 -10.58 -16.54
CA ILE A 20 32.43 -10.85 -16.78
C ILE A 20 31.94 -11.64 -15.56
N ALA A 21 31.88 -10.99 -14.40
CA ALA A 21 30.95 -11.40 -13.36
C ALA A 21 29.55 -11.15 -13.94
N CYS A 22 29.02 -12.09 -14.71
CA CYS A 22 27.61 -12.15 -15.04
C CYS A 22 26.87 -12.05 -13.71
N ALA A 23 26.24 -10.92 -13.42
CA ALA A 23 25.42 -10.80 -12.24
C ALA A 23 24.41 -11.95 -12.30
N GLN A 24 24.56 -12.92 -11.39
CA GLN A 24 23.68 -14.08 -11.36
C GLN A 24 22.24 -13.56 -11.20
N GLU A 25 21.34 -14.06 -12.02
CA GLU A 25 19.91 -13.79 -11.88
C GLU A 25 19.47 -14.05 -10.44
N ILE A 26 18.74 -13.11 -9.85
CA ILE A 26 18.19 -13.26 -8.51
C ILE A 26 16.68 -13.40 -8.57
N THR A 27 16.11 -14.26 -7.73
CA THR A 27 14.67 -14.37 -7.53
C THR A 27 14.29 -13.76 -6.19
N LEU A 28 13.41 -12.74 -6.21
CA LEU A 28 12.84 -12.09 -5.04
C LEU A 28 11.48 -12.71 -4.70
N ARG A 29 11.21 -12.93 -3.42
CA ARG A 29 9.93 -13.46 -2.94
C ARG A 29 9.00 -12.30 -2.60
N LEU A 30 7.81 -12.28 -3.22
CA LEU A 30 6.78 -11.28 -2.96
C LEU A 30 5.55 -11.93 -2.33
N VAL A 31 5.03 -11.33 -1.26
CA VAL A 31 3.76 -11.70 -0.62
C VAL A 31 2.78 -10.54 -0.67
N SER A 32 1.49 -10.84 -0.80
CA SER A 32 0.41 -9.86 -0.70
C SER A 32 -0.23 -9.88 0.69
N ALA A 33 -0.44 -8.71 1.28
CA ALA A 33 -1.25 -8.54 2.48
C ALA A 33 -2.77 -8.65 2.20
N PHE A 34 -3.16 -8.72 0.95
CA PHE A 34 -4.54 -8.76 0.50
C PHE A 34 -4.90 -10.11 -0.12
N PRO A 35 -6.18 -10.52 -0.07
CA PRO A 35 -6.68 -11.70 -0.78
C PRO A 35 -6.37 -11.65 -2.27
N GLU A 36 -5.97 -12.80 -2.83
CA GLU A 36 -5.46 -12.92 -4.20
C GLU A 36 -6.52 -12.60 -5.29
N ASN A 37 -7.80 -12.72 -4.95
CA ASN A 37 -8.89 -12.41 -5.86
C ASN A 37 -9.13 -10.90 -6.06
N GLN A 38 -8.53 -10.05 -5.22
CA GLN A 38 -8.72 -8.60 -5.34
C GLN A 38 -8.06 -8.03 -6.60
N PHE A 39 -8.74 -7.10 -7.26
CA PHE A 39 -8.32 -6.53 -8.52
C PHE A 39 -6.91 -5.92 -8.49
N TYR A 40 -6.55 -5.21 -7.43
CA TYR A 40 -5.20 -4.64 -7.33
C TYR A 40 -4.10 -5.69 -7.09
N VAL A 41 -4.43 -6.86 -6.53
CA VAL A 41 -3.49 -8.00 -6.49
C VAL A 41 -3.30 -8.57 -7.88
N LYS A 42 -4.39 -8.74 -8.67
CA LYS A 42 -4.31 -9.18 -10.07
C LYS A 42 -3.42 -8.25 -10.90
N ARG A 43 -3.59 -6.93 -10.77
CA ARG A 43 -2.70 -5.95 -11.43
C ARG A 43 -1.23 -6.08 -10.99
N THR A 44 -0.99 -6.42 -9.73
CA THR A 44 0.37 -6.68 -9.24
C THR A 44 0.94 -7.96 -9.84
N LEU A 45 0.12 -9.00 -10.05
CA LEU A 45 0.54 -10.22 -10.74
C LEU A 45 0.88 -9.95 -12.21
N ASP A 46 0.11 -9.09 -12.91
CA ASP A 46 0.43 -8.64 -14.25
C ASP A 46 1.76 -7.89 -14.30
N TRP A 47 2.02 -7.00 -13.32
CA TRP A 47 3.30 -6.34 -13.18
C TRP A 47 4.45 -7.33 -12.91
N ILE A 48 4.25 -8.35 -12.07
CA ILE A 48 5.24 -9.42 -11.83
C ILE A 48 5.54 -10.16 -13.14
N ALA A 49 4.52 -10.48 -13.92
CA ALA A 49 4.70 -11.15 -15.21
C ALA A 49 5.55 -10.31 -16.18
N ASP A 50 5.32 -8.98 -16.21
CA ASP A 50 6.11 -8.04 -17.02
C ASP A 50 7.56 -7.91 -16.50
N VAL A 51 7.75 -7.85 -15.17
CA VAL A 51 9.08 -7.90 -14.57
C VAL A 51 9.81 -9.18 -14.95
N ASN A 52 9.16 -10.33 -14.82
CA ASN A 52 9.79 -11.62 -15.09
C ASN A 52 10.10 -11.85 -16.57
N LYS A 53 9.25 -11.33 -17.47
CA LYS A 53 9.47 -11.40 -18.92
C LYS A 53 10.76 -10.67 -19.31
N ASP A 54 10.91 -9.43 -18.85
CA ASP A 54 12.00 -8.54 -19.26
C ASP A 54 13.26 -8.72 -18.38
N GLY A 55 13.11 -9.30 -17.19
CA GLY A 55 14.17 -9.44 -16.19
C GLY A 55 15.01 -10.70 -16.30
N LYS A 56 14.84 -11.50 -17.37
CA LYS A 56 15.66 -12.72 -17.58
C LYS A 56 17.15 -12.42 -17.56
N GLY A 57 17.88 -13.15 -16.75
CA GLY A 57 19.31 -12.94 -16.53
C GLY A 57 19.65 -11.80 -15.56
N ILE A 58 18.66 -11.07 -15.03
CA ILE A 58 18.86 -9.96 -14.09
C ILE A 58 18.13 -10.22 -12.77
N LEU A 59 16.80 -10.28 -12.80
CA LEU A 59 15.96 -10.38 -11.63
C LEU A 59 14.60 -10.96 -11.98
N GLN A 60 14.12 -11.88 -11.16
CA GLN A 60 12.77 -12.45 -11.19
C GLN A 60 12.04 -12.17 -9.89
N ILE A 61 10.71 -12.17 -9.91
CA ILE A 61 9.85 -12.11 -8.72
C ILE A 61 9.00 -13.36 -8.66
N ASN A 62 9.08 -14.08 -7.54
CA ASN A 62 8.22 -15.20 -7.21
C ASN A 62 7.10 -14.73 -6.26
N PHE A 63 5.86 -14.76 -6.72
CA PHE A 63 4.69 -14.50 -5.87
C PHE A 63 4.42 -15.74 -5.01
N ILE A 64 4.52 -15.59 -3.68
CA ILE A 64 4.37 -16.69 -2.74
C ILE A 64 2.96 -16.80 -2.14
N GLY A 65 2.04 -15.89 -2.49
CA GLY A 65 0.64 -15.93 -2.10
C GLY A 65 0.15 -14.70 -1.34
N GLY A 66 -1.07 -14.81 -0.84
CA GLY A 66 -1.76 -13.77 -0.05
C GLY A 66 -1.80 -14.10 1.45
N PRO A 67 -2.89 -13.72 2.16
CA PRO A 67 -3.03 -13.88 3.62
C PRO A 67 -2.95 -15.32 4.16
N LYS A 68 -3.09 -16.32 3.29
CA LYS A 68 -2.86 -17.73 3.64
C LYS A 68 -1.37 -18.07 3.79
N ALA A 69 -0.50 -17.38 3.05
CA ALA A 69 0.95 -17.56 3.15
C ALA A 69 1.52 -16.78 4.36
N ILE A 70 1.14 -15.50 4.50
CA ILE A 70 1.48 -14.65 5.64
C ILE A 70 0.26 -13.82 6.00
N PRO A 71 -0.21 -13.85 7.27
CA PRO A 71 -1.38 -13.08 7.69
C PRO A 71 -1.26 -11.59 7.37
N THR A 72 -2.36 -10.94 7.01
CA THR A 72 -2.44 -9.55 6.54
C THR A 72 -1.59 -8.57 7.36
N PHE A 73 -1.71 -8.61 8.69
CA PHE A 73 -1.04 -7.67 9.58
C PHE A 73 0.40 -8.06 9.94
N GLU A 74 0.86 -9.22 9.46
CA GLU A 74 2.23 -9.73 9.68
C GLU A 74 3.15 -9.46 8.48
N VAL A 75 2.61 -9.08 7.32
CA VAL A 75 3.40 -8.85 6.10
C VAL A 75 4.48 -7.79 6.31
N GLY A 76 4.15 -6.66 6.96
CA GLY A 76 5.14 -5.62 7.24
C GLY A 76 6.30 -6.12 8.11
N LYS A 77 5.99 -6.92 9.14
CA LYS A 77 7.02 -7.54 9.99
C LYS A 77 7.87 -8.55 9.23
N ALA A 78 7.24 -9.35 8.36
CA ALA A 78 7.94 -10.33 7.54
C ALA A 78 8.92 -9.65 6.56
N VAL A 79 8.55 -8.50 5.98
CA VAL A 79 9.46 -7.67 5.16
C VAL A 79 10.57 -7.08 6.02
N GLN A 80 10.25 -6.49 7.17
CA GLN A 80 11.24 -5.91 8.09
C GLN A 80 12.34 -6.89 8.44
N THR A 81 11.98 -8.14 8.75
CA THR A 81 12.91 -9.19 9.20
C THR A 81 13.54 -10.00 8.07
N GLY A 82 13.17 -9.76 6.80
CA GLY A 82 13.68 -10.50 5.65
C GLY A 82 13.11 -11.90 5.47
N VAL A 83 12.03 -12.26 6.15
CA VAL A 83 11.28 -13.52 5.92
C VAL A 83 10.77 -13.55 4.48
N VAL A 84 10.35 -12.39 3.94
CA VAL A 84 10.08 -12.16 2.51
C VAL A 84 10.85 -10.94 2.05
N ASP A 85 11.12 -10.88 0.74
CA ASP A 85 11.91 -9.80 0.16
C ASP A 85 11.04 -8.57 -0.14
N ILE A 86 9.83 -8.77 -0.67
CA ILE A 86 8.88 -7.71 -1.05
C ILE A 86 7.50 -7.99 -0.43
N GLY A 87 6.87 -6.95 0.10
CA GLY A 87 5.47 -6.94 0.52
C GLY A 87 4.64 -6.04 -0.40
N PHE A 88 3.53 -6.55 -0.90
CA PHE A 88 2.47 -5.75 -1.48
C PHE A 88 1.46 -5.45 -0.36
N SER A 89 1.50 -4.23 0.19
CA SER A 89 0.77 -3.89 1.41
C SER A 89 0.34 -2.42 1.43
N THR A 90 -0.36 -2.03 2.46
CA THR A 90 -0.71 -0.64 2.79
C THR A 90 -0.12 -0.28 4.15
N GLY A 91 0.21 0.99 4.36
CA GLY A 91 0.63 1.52 5.65
C GLY A 91 -0.32 1.14 6.80
N ALA A 92 -1.61 1.04 6.49
CA ALA A 92 -2.66 0.62 7.42
C ALA A 92 -2.43 -0.75 8.09
N PHE A 93 -1.64 -1.64 7.48
CA PHE A 93 -1.48 -3.01 7.94
C PHE A 93 -0.18 -3.27 8.71
N TYR A 94 0.74 -2.29 8.79
CA TYR A 94 2.00 -2.45 9.51
C TYR A 94 2.34 -1.27 10.44
N THR A 95 1.31 -0.61 10.96
CA THR A 95 1.48 0.44 11.99
C THR A 95 2.10 -0.07 13.29
N ASN A 96 2.00 -1.38 13.55
CA ASN A 96 2.67 -2.08 14.64
C ASN A 96 4.19 -2.20 14.44
N VAL A 97 4.68 -2.07 13.21
CA VAL A 97 6.11 -2.03 12.88
C VAL A 97 6.64 -0.60 13.02
N MET A 98 5.87 0.35 12.49
CA MET A 98 6.22 1.78 12.55
C MET A 98 4.95 2.64 12.45
N PRO A 99 4.73 3.56 13.40
CA PRO A 99 3.52 4.39 13.41
C PRO A 99 3.46 5.37 12.23
N GLU A 100 4.60 5.74 11.64
CA GLU A 100 4.67 6.61 10.47
C GLU A 100 3.94 6.04 9.25
N ALA A 101 3.75 4.72 9.18
CA ALA A 101 3.00 4.08 8.12
C ALA A 101 1.52 4.53 8.08
N ASP A 102 0.95 4.91 9.24
CA ASP A 102 -0.40 5.46 9.35
C ASP A 102 -0.58 6.78 8.59
N ILE A 103 0.49 7.56 8.46
CA ILE A 103 0.45 8.91 7.87
C ILE A 103 0.11 8.87 6.37
N LEU A 104 0.43 7.78 5.68
CA LEU A 104 0.21 7.67 4.24
C LEU A 104 -1.26 7.83 3.81
N LYS A 105 -2.22 7.48 4.68
CA LYS A 105 -3.66 7.71 4.45
C LYS A 105 -4.05 9.18 4.34
N LEU A 106 -3.23 10.07 4.92
CA LEU A 106 -3.47 11.52 4.95
C LEU A 106 -2.89 12.23 3.73
N SER A 107 -2.23 11.49 2.84
CA SER A 107 -1.61 12.05 1.65
C SER A 107 -2.66 12.62 0.68
N GLU A 108 -2.51 13.90 0.36
CA GLU A 108 -3.25 14.63 -0.68
C GLU A 108 -2.40 14.86 -1.93
N THR A 109 -1.10 14.57 -1.84
CA THR A 109 -0.15 14.65 -2.95
C THR A 109 -0.04 13.31 -3.67
N SER A 110 0.07 13.36 -5.02
CA SER A 110 0.31 12.17 -5.83
C SER A 110 1.71 11.59 -5.61
N ALA A 111 1.93 10.34 -6.01
CA ALA A 111 3.26 9.74 -6.02
C ALA A 111 4.25 10.57 -6.86
N ALA A 112 3.80 11.09 -8.00
CA ALA A 112 4.58 11.99 -8.84
C ALA A 112 4.93 13.30 -8.14
N ASP A 113 4.00 13.91 -7.38
CA ASP A 113 4.28 15.10 -6.56
C ASP A 113 5.28 14.78 -5.45
N GLN A 114 5.12 13.67 -4.76
CA GLN A 114 6.02 13.23 -3.68
C GLN A 114 7.46 13.02 -4.17
N ARG A 115 7.63 12.54 -5.40
CA ARG A 115 8.96 12.43 -6.02
C ARG A 115 9.57 13.80 -6.36
N ARG A 116 8.74 14.80 -6.68
CA ARG A 116 9.21 16.17 -7.00
C ARG A 116 9.48 17.02 -5.77
N ASN A 117 8.67 16.87 -4.71
CA ASN A 117 8.74 17.71 -3.50
C ASN A 117 9.61 17.14 -2.38
N GLY A 118 10.29 16.00 -2.62
CA GLY A 118 11.12 15.30 -1.63
C GLY A 118 10.35 14.39 -0.68
N GLY A 119 9.03 14.29 -0.81
CA GLY A 119 8.19 13.42 0.04
C GLY A 119 8.56 11.95 -0.09
N PHE A 120 8.84 11.48 -1.31
CA PHE A 120 9.27 10.11 -1.55
C PHE A 120 10.61 9.78 -0.87
N ASP A 121 11.56 10.71 -0.91
CA ASP A 121 12.87 10.54 -0.28
C ASP A 121 12.76 10.56 1.24
N LEU A 122 11.90 11.44 1.78
CA LEU A 122 11.60 11.48 3.21
C LEU A 122 10.94 10.16 3.68
N ILE A 123 9.96 9.64 2.95
CA ILE A 123 9.36 8.33 3.23
C ILE A 123 10.44 7.26 3.25
N ASN A 124 11.30 7.18 2.22
CA ASN A 124 12.36 6.18 2.17
C ASN A 124 13.37 6.31 3.32
N LYS A 125 13.72 7.54 3.73
CA LYS A 125 14.57 7.76 4.90
C LYS A 125 13.93 7.16 6.16
N ILE A 126 12.66 7.44 6.40
CA ILE A 126 11.93 6.97 7.59
C ILE A 126 11.78 5.45 7.57
N TRP A 127 11.38 4.88 6.41
CA TRP A 127 11.21 3.43 6.25
C TRP A 127 12.53 2.68 6.44
N ALA A 128 13.65 3.24 5.97
CA ALA A 128 14.97 2.67 6.19
C ALA A 128 15.37 2.72 7.68
N GLU A 129 15.13 3.85 8.34
CA GLU A 129 15.55 4.08 9.72
C GLU A 129 14.69 3.28 10.73
N LYS A 130 13.37 3.28 10.56
CA LYS A 130 12.43 2.70 11.50
C LYS A 130 12.04 1.26 11.20
N GLY A 131 11.96 0.93 9.92
CA GLY A 131 11.37 -0.33 9.45
C GLY A 131 12.35 -1.30 8.82
N ASN A 132 13.62 -0.94 8.61
CA ASN A 132 14.53 -1.71 7.75
C ASN A 132 13.91 -2.03 6.39
N MET A 133 13.21 -1.05 5.80
CA MET A 133 12.49 -1.19 4.55
C MET A 133 12.88 -0.13 3.52
N ARG A 134 12.74 -0.49 2.25
CA ARG A 134 12.71 0.40 1.09
C ARG A 134 11.28 0.53 0.62
N TYR A 135 10.76 1.74 0.51
CA TYR A 135 9.49 2.03 -0.16
C TYR A 135 9.77 2.13 -1.66
N LEU A 136 9.34 1.14 -2.44
CA LEU A 136 9.67 1.05 -3.87
C LEU A 136 8.75 1.92 -4.72
N ALA A 137 7.44 1.80 -4.50
CA ALA A 137 6.43 2.50 -5.28
C ALA A 137 5.09 2.54 -4.54
N LYS A 138 4.33 3.63 -4.74
CA LYS A 138 2.92 3.76 -4.38
C LYS A 138 2.09 3.40 -5.61
N VAL A 139 1.41 2.27 -5.56
CA VAL A 139 0.72 1.71 -6.74
C VAL A 139 -0.80 1.85 -6.70
N VAL A 140 -1.36 2.33 -5.59
CA VAL A 140 -2.76 2.77 -5.46
C VAL A 140 -2.77 4.14 -4.81
N GLU A 141 -3.49 5.09 -5.44
CA GLU A 141 -3.72 6.44 -4.95
C GLU A 141 -5.03 7.02 -5.52
N PHE A 142 -5.37 8.26 -5.18
CA PHE A 142 -6.61 8.93 -5.61
C PHE A 142 -7.89 8.17 -5.20
N THR A 143 -7.82 7.34 -4.19
CA THR A 143 -8.86 6.39 -3.81
C THR A 143 -9.38 6.73 -2.42
N PRO A 144 -10.53 7.43 -2.30
CA PRO A 144 -11.08 7.80 -1.01
C PRO A 144 -11.58 6.57 -0.24
N PHE A 145 -11.42 6.60 1.08
CA PHE A 145 -12.15 5.72 1.99
C PHE A 145 -13.56 6.23 2.22
N HIS A 146 -14.49 5.29 2.33
CA HIS A 146 -15.89 5.57 2.70
C HIS A 146 -16.30 4.70 3.89
N ILE A 147 -17.36 5.15 4.57
CA ILE A 147 -18.08 4.32 5.53
C ILE A 147 -19.17 3.57 4.78
N TYR A 148 -19.23 2.26 4.96
CA TYR A 148 -20.27 1.39 4.40
C TYR A 148 -21.12 0.81 5.53
N LEU A 149 -22.43 0.82 5.37
CA LEU A 149 -23.37 0.47 6.42
C LEU A 149 -24.48 -0.45 5.90
N ASN A 150 -25.02 -1.28 6.79
CA ASN A 150 -26.28 -2.01 6.57
C ASN A 150 -27.50 -1.27 7.15
N LYS A 151 -27.29 -0.18 7.92
CA LYS A 151 -28.30 0.70 8.50
C LYS A 151 -28.08 2.14 8.03
N LYS A 152 -29.19 2.88 7.81
CA LYS A 152 -29.13 4.29 7.43
C LYS A 152 -28.76 5.17 8.62
N ILE A 153 -27.98 6.21 8.36
CA ILE A 153 -27.74 7.32 9.28
C ILE A 153 -28.11 8.63 8.58
N ASP A 154 -28.52 9.64 9.34
CA ASP A 154 -28.92 10.95 8.80
C ASP A 154 -27.86 12.04 9.05
N ARG A 155 -26.88 11.75 9.90
CA ARG A 155 -25.75 12.62 10.26
C ARG A 155 -24.52 11.76 10.54
N PRO A 156 -23.31 12.35 10.62
CA PRO A 156 -22.08 11.61 10.91
C PRO A 156 -22.00 11.20 12.41
N ASP A 157 -22.93 10.33 12.81
CA ASP A 157 -23.06 9.78 14.15
C ASP A 157 -23.28 8.26 14.03
N LEU A 158 -22.36 7.47 14.57
CA LEU A 158 -22.36 6.01 14.52
C LEU A 158 -22.74 5.38 15.87
N THR A 159 -23.43 6.13 16.73
CA THR A 159 -23.90 5.65 18.04
C THR A 159 -24.68 4.36 17.88
N GLY A 160 -24.31 3.34 18.65
CA GLY A 160 -24.96 2.02 18.64
C GLY A 160 -24.56 1.13 17.46
N LEU A 161 -23.65 1.57 16.56
CA LEU A 161 -23.18 0.79 15.45
C LEU A 161 -21.81 0.18 15.76
N LYS A 162 -21.65 -1.08 15.39
CA LYS A 162 -20.38 -1.84 15.44
C LYS A 162 -19.71 -1.76 14.08
N ILE A 163 -18.59 -1.07 14.00
CA ILE A 163 -17.93 -0.77 12.73
C ILE A 163 -16.58 -1.47 12.66
N ARG A 164 -16.41 -2.26 11.61
CA ARG A 164 -15.11 -2.83 11.28
C ARG A 164 -14.17 -1.75 10.78
N ILE A 165 -12.95 -1.76 11.31
CA ILE A 165 -11.89 -0.84 10.91
C ILE A 165 -10.59 -1.60 10.58
N THR A 166 -9.66 -0.89 9.90
CA THR A 166 -8.23 -1.06 10.08
C THR A 166 -7.74 -0.10 11.18
N PRO A 167 -6.57 -0.29 11.77
CA PRO A 167 -6.10 0.58 12.87
C PRO A 167 -6.14 2.08 12.52
N VAL A 168 -5.90 2.43 11.27
CA VAL A 168 -5.59 3.80 10.81
C VAL A 168 -6.74 4.82 10.88
N TYR A 169 -7.99 4.41 11.10
CA TYR A 169 -9.12 5.36 11.22
C TYR A 169 -9.95 5.15 12.50
N ARG A 170 -9.33 4.49 13.48
CA ARG A 170 -9.96 4.21 14.78
C ARG A 170 -10.49 5.48 15.45
N GLU A 171 -9.63 6.46 15.66
CA GLU A 171 -9.94 7.67 16.41
C GLU A 171 -11.00 8.50 15.69
N PHE A 172 -10.95 8.55 14.37
CA PHE A 172 -11.97 9.25 13.58
C PHE A 172 -13.35 8.58 13.76
N PHE A 173 -13.44 7.27 13.69
CA PHE A 173 -14.72 6.56 13.87
C PHE A 173 -15.23 6.64 15.31
N GLN A 174 -14.32 6.55 16.28
CA GLN A 174 -14.67 6.77 17.69
C GLN A 174 -15.16 8.18 17.96
N SER A 175 -14.66 9.20 17.24
CA SER A 175 -15.14 10.57 17.35
C SER A 175 -16.59 10.76 16.84
N MET A 176 -17.11 9.77 16.12
CA MET A 176 -18.52 9.65 15.71
C MET A 176 -19.29 8.61 16.54
N ASN A 177 -18.78 8.25 17.73
CA ASN A 177 -19.39 7.32 18.67
C ASN A 177 -19.48 5.86 18.18
N ALA A 178 -18.71 5.44 17.19
CA ALA A 178 -18.71 4.06 16.73
C ALA A 178 -18.09 3.10 17.77
N GLN A 179 -18.66 1.91 17.90
CA GLN A 179 -18.01 0.77 18.52
C GLN A 179 -17.12 0.11 17.45
N VAL A 180 -15.79 0.22 17.59
CA VAL A 180 -14.86 -0.20 16.55
C VAL A 180 -14.17 -1.52 16.86
N MET A 181 -14.03 -2.38 15.83
CA MET A 181 -13.25 -3.60 15.90
C MET A 181 -12.35 -3.76 14.67
N THR A 182 -11.13 -4.26 14.88
CA THR A 182 -10.18 -4.52 13.82
C THR A 182 -10.28 -5.96 13.35
N THR A 183 -10.50 -6.18 12.05
CA THR A 183 -10.44 -7.51 11.42
C THR A 183 -9.77 -7.42 10.05
N ALA A 184 -9.17 -8.55 9.62
CA ALA A 184 -8.61 -8.67 8.29
C ALA A 184 -9.71 -8.60 7.19
N PRO A 185 -9.38 -8.15 5.97
CA PRO A 185 -10.39 -8.03 4.91
C PRO A 185 -11.13 -9.35 4.60
N GLY A 186 -10.44 -10.48 4.65
CA GLY A 186 -11.06 -11.78 4.37
C GLY A 186 -12.15 -12.23 5.37
N GLU A 187 -12.26 -11.57 6.53
CA GLU A 187 -13.20 -11.92 7.61
C GLU A 187 -14.47 -11.06 7.60
N VAL A 188 -14.47 -9.95 6.85
CA VAL A 188 -15.53 -8.92 6.92
C VAL A 188 -16.88 -9.45 6.41
N TYR A 189 -16.90 -10.23 5.33
CA TYR A 189 -18.14 -10.81 4.80
C TYR A 189 -18.86 -11.63 5.89
N THR A 190 -18.16 -12.55 6.52
CA THR A 190 -18.71 -13.40 7.59
C THR A 190 -19.14 -12.57 8.81
N ALA A 191 -18.39 -11.52 9.17
CA ALA A 191 -18.74 -10.65 10.27
C ALA A 191 -20.03 -9.85 10.00
N LEU A 192 -20.25 -9.37 8.75
CA LEU A 192 -21.49 -8.75 8.30
C LEU A 192 -22.65 -9.75 8.30
N GLU A 193 -22.44 -10.93 7.74
CA GLU A 193 -23.46 -11.98 7.64
C GLU A 193 -23.97 -12.42 8.99
N ARG A 194 -23.08 -12.55 9.98
CA ARG A 194 -23.43 -12.94 11.36
C ARG A 194 -23.91 -11.79 12.24
N GLY A 195 -23.98 -10.54 11.70
CA GLY A 195 -24.37 -9.36 12.48
C GLY A 195 -23.38 -8.98 13.58
N VAL A 196 -22.12 -9.43 13.48
CA VAL A 196 -21.04 -9.04 14.41
C VAL A 196 -20.67 -7.58 14.20
N ILE A 197 -20.80 -7.09 12.95
CA ILE A 197 -20.61 -5.69 12.57
C ILE A 197 -21.83 -5.16 11.79
N ASP A 198 -22.09 -3.86 11.92
CA ASP A 198 -23.15 -3.13 11.20
C ASP A 198 -22.61 -2.40 9.98
N GLY A 199 -21.29 -2.33 9.81
CA GLY A 199 -20.63 -1.65 8.72
C GLY A 199 -19.12 -1.70 8.81
N TYR A 200 -18.46 -0.99 7.92
CA TYR A 200 -17.00 -0.99 7.81
C TYR A 200 -16.48 0.26 7.11
N GLY A 201 -15.20 0.59 7.35
CA GLY A 201 -14.44 1.52 6.53
C GLY A 201 -13.70 0.77 5.43
N TRP A 202 -13.81 1.26 4.17
CA TRP A 202 -13.13 0.68 3.02
C TRP A 202 -12.98 1.70 1.86
N PRO A 203 -11.97 1.52 0.99
CA PRO A 203 -11.88 2.31 -0.25
C PRO A 203 -13.11 2.16 -1.14
N ILE A 204 -13.29 3.09 -2.10
CA ILE A 204 -14.39 3.09 -3.05
C ILE A 204 -14.46 1.82 -3.92
N HIS A 205 -13.37 1.12 -4.10
CA HIS A 205 -13.27 -0.08 -4.94
C HIS A 205 -13.05 -1.37 -4.12
N ALA A 206 -13.03 -2.50 -4.82
CA ALA A 206 -12.74 -3.84 -4.30
C ALA A 206 -13.83 -4.47 -3.39
N LEU A 207 -15.02 -3.87 -3.24
CA LEU A 207 -16.13 -4.49 -2.52
C LEU A 207 -16.59 -5.80 -3.17
N PHE A 208 -16.70 -5.77 -4.50
CA PHE A 208 -17.21 -6.89 -5.29
C PHE A 208 -16.24 -8.08 -5.33
N ASP A 209 -14.95 -7.81 -5.21
CA ASP A 209 -13.94 -8.88 -5.15
C ASP A 209 -14.07 -9.75 -3.89
N LEU A 210 -14.71 -9.20 -2.86
CA LEU A 210 -14.92 -9.82 -1.55
C LEU A 210 -16.40 -10.12 -1.26
N ASN A 211 -17.28 -9.91 -2.24
CA ASN A 211 -18.75 -10.08 -2.15
C ASN A 211 -19.43 -9.23 -1.07
N TRP A 212 -18.79 -8.16 -0.59
CA TRP A 212 -19.34 -7.34 0.50
C TRP A 212 -20.58 -6.54 0.09
N GLN A 213 -20.76 -6.29 -1.23
CA GLN A 213 -21.96 -5.63 -1.76
C GLN A 213 -23.26 -6.37 -1.38
N GLU A 214 -23.22 -7.69 -1.18
CA GLU A 214 -24.38 -8.48 -0.80
C GLU A 214 -24.94 -8.12 0.60
N LYS A 215 -24.08 -7.60 1.47
CA LYS A 215 -24.40 -7.27 2.86
C LYS A 215 -24.37 -5.76 3.12
N THR A 216 -24.11 -4.93 2.09
CA THR A 216 -23.97 -3.48 2.18
C THR A 216 -25.19 -2.79 1.58
N LYS A 217 -25.80 -1.85 2.33
CA LYS A 217 -26.96 -1.08 1.86
C LYS A 217 -26.62 0.37 1.57
N TYR A 218 -25.66 0.93 2.28
CA TYR A 218 -25.37 2.35 2.23
C TYR A 218 -23.88 2.61 2.14
N ARG A 219 -23.50 3.67 1.39
CA ARG A 219 -22.19 4.29 1.39
C ARG A 219 -22.32 5.75 1.81
N VAL A 220 -21.48 6.19 2.72
CA VAL A 220 -21.43 7.60 3.16
C VAL A 220 -20.49 8.37 2.24
N ASP A 221 -20.99 9.46 1.66
CA ASP A 221 -20.24 10.44 0.89
C ASP A 221 -20.29 11.82 1.60
N PRO A 222 -19.22 12.62 1.53
CA PRO A 222 -17.95 12.33 0.85
C PRO A 222 -17.09 11.29 1.57
N GLY A 223 -16.05 10.79 0.88
CA GLY A 223 -15.00 10.02 1.50
C GLY A 223 -14.12 10.86 2.44
N PHE A 224 -13.28 10.21 3.26
CA PHE A 224 -12.54 10.91 4.34
C PHE A 224 -11.01 10.89 4.17
N TYR A 225 -10.37 9.74 4.08
CA TYR A 225 -8.92 9.59 3.86
C TYR A 225 -8.66 9.03 2.47
N ASN A 226 -7.39 8.90 2.09
CA ASN A 226 -6.99 8.28 0.84
C ASN A 226 -6.35 6.90 1.08
N ALA A 227 -6.79 5.91 0.33
CA ALA A 227 -6.13 4.63 0.32
C ALA A 227 -4.78 4.74 -0.37
N GLU A 228 -3.81 4.10 0.21
CA GLU A 228 -2.47 3.90 -0.33
C GLU A 228 -2.19 2.40 -0.32
N VAL A 229 -1.70 1.88 -1.42
CA VAL A 229 -1.08 0.55 -1.48
C VAL A 229 0.27 0.69 -2.15
N SER A 230 1.25 0.00 -1.60
CA SER A 230 2.64 0.13 -2.01
C SER A 230 3.35 -1.22 -2.12
N LEU A 231 4.46 -1.16 -2.84
CA LEU A 231 5.51 -2.16 -2.79
C LEU A 231 6.56 -1.72 -1.77
N ILE A 232 6.73 -2.49 -0.71
CA ILE A 232 7.78 -2.31 0.30
C ILE A 232 8.75 -3.49 0.22
N MET A 233 10.04 -3.23 0.37
CA MET A 233 11.08 -4.25 0.26
C MET A 233 11.99 -4.23 1.48
N ASN A 234 12.47 -5.39 1.91
CA ASN A 234 13.52 -5.48 2.93
C ASN A 234 14.75 -4.70 2.49
N LEU A 235 15.24 -3.78 3.34
CA LEU A 235 16.32 -2.87 2.99
C LEU A 235 17.67 -3.59 2.81
N ASP A 236 17.96 -4.58 3.65
CA ASP A 236 19.21 -5.32 3.56
C ASP A 236 19.26 -6.14 2.27
N LYS A 237 18.10 -6.75 1.91
CA LYS A 237 17.96 -7.43 0.62
C LYS A 237 18.14 -6.46 -0.55
N TYR A 238 17.51 -5.28 -0.50
CA TYR A 238 17.71 -4.25 -1.54
C TYR A 238 19.16 -3.82 -1.67
N LYS A 239 19.86 -3.61 -0.54
CA LYS A 239 21.29 -3.26 -0.54
C LYS A 239 22.17 -4.36 -1.10
N SER A 240 21.80 -5.62 -0.92
CA SER A 240 22.56 -6.79 -1.44
C SER A 240 22.46 -6.98 -2.95
N LEU A 241 21.47 -6.32 -3.61
CA LEU A 241 21.34 -6.33 -5.06
C LEU A 241 22.51 -5.62 -5.73
N THR A 242 22.89 -6.06 -6.93
CA THR A 242 23.84 -5.32 -7.78
C THR A 242 23.21 -4.00 -8.25
N ALA A 243 24.03 -3.06 -8.72
CA ALA A 243 23.52 -1.80 -9.29
C ALA A 243 22.52 -2.05 -10.42
N ALA A 244 22.84 -2.97 -11.34
CA ALA A 244 21.97 -3.32 -12.46
C ALA A 244 20.62 -3.90 -12.00
N GLN A 245 20.60 -4.73 -10.96
CA GLN A 245 19.39 -5.31 -10.40
C GLN A 245 18.54 -4.24 -9.70
N ARG A 246 19.15 -3.32 -8.92
CA ARG A 246 18.44 -2.19 -8.30
C ARG A 246 17.83 -1.26 -9.35
N ASP A 247 18.60 -0.85 -10.35
CA ASP A 247 18.14 0.02 -11.43
C ASP A 247 16.99 -0.61 -12.21
N TYR A 248 17.07 -1.93 -12.45
CA TYR A 248 16.01 -2.67 -13.10
C TYR A 248 14.72 -2.66 -12.27
N LEU A 249 14.81 -3.05 -11.00
CA LEU A 249 13.67 -3.09 -10.07
C LEU A 249 13.04 -1.72 -9.89
N ASP A 250 13.84 -0.68 -9.65
CA ASP A 250 13.37 0.69 -9.46
C ASP A 250 12.68 1.24 -10.71
N ARG A 251 13.18 0.95 -11.93
CA ARG A 251 12.50 1.34 -13.18
C ARG A 251 11.16 0.63 -13.34
N LYS A 252 11.07 -0.68 -13.07
CA LYS A 252 9.83 -1.45 -13.15
C LYS A 252 8.80 -1.00 -12.11
N ALA A 253 9.24 -0.74 -10.88
CA ALA A 253 8.38 -0.22 -9.81
C ALA A 253 7.84 1.18 -10.16
N ARG A 254 8.70 2.07 -10.68
CA ARG A 254 8.31 3.41 -11.14
C ARG A 254 7.35 3.37 -12.33
N ALA A 255 7.56 2.46 -13.28
CA ALA A 255 6.64 2.27 -14.41
C ALA A 255 5.25 1.79 -13.96
N TYR A 256 5.18 0.95 -12.93
CA TYR A 256 3.92 0.55 -12.32
C TYR A 256 3.23 1.73 -11.63
N GLU A 257 3.97 2.49 -10.82
CA GLU A 257 3.47 3.70 -10.16
C GLU A 257 2.93 4.74 -11.16
N ALA A 258 3.57 4.90 -12.32
CA ALA A 258 3.14 5.85 -13.36
C ALA A 258 1.75 5.54 -13.95
N GLN A 259 1.20 4.37 -13.69
CA GLN A 259 -0.15 3.98 -14.12
C GLN A 259 -1.25 4.42 -13.14
N ASN A 260 -0.95 5.16 -12.08
CA ASN A 260 -1.89 5.47 -11.02
C ASN A 260 -3.09 6.33 -11.44
N ASP A 261 -3.01 7.08 -12.53
CA ASP A 261 -4.17 7.83 -13.07
C ASP A 261 -5.34 6.91 -13.44
N PHE A 262 -5.06 5.63 -13.71
CA PHE A 262 -6.08 4.59 -13.89
C PHE A 262 -7.10 4.55 -12.74
N TRP A 263 -6.67 4.76 -11.50
CA TRP A 263 -7.55 4.65 -10.33
C TRP A 263 -8.67 5.69 -10.33
N LYS A 264 -8.48 6.85 -10.95
CA LYS A 264 -9.52 7.90 -11.05
C LYS A 264 -10.74 7.40 -11.82
N SER A 265 -10.54 6.83 -13.00
CA SER A 265 -11.63 6.28 -13.81
C SER A 265 -12.18 4.98 -13.23
N TYR A 266 -11.31 4.14 -12.68
CA TYR A 266 -11.74 2.90 -12.03
C TYR A 266 -12.64 3.17 -10.81
N ASN A 267 -12.31 4.14 -9.95
CA ASN A 267 -13.14 4.53 -8.82
C ASN A 267 -14.51 5.05 -9.26
N GLN A 268 -14.59 5.81 -10.37
CA GLN A 268 -15.87 6.25 -10.93
C GLN A 268 -16.71 5.06 -11.41
N SER A 269 -16.11 4.10 -12.09
CA SER A 269 -16.80 2.89 -12.53
C SER A 269 -17.29 2.04 -11.36
N GLU A 270 -16.51 1.92 -10.29
CA GLU A 270 -16.91 1.20 -9.08
C GLU A 270 -18.02 1.91 -8.31
N ALA A 271 -18.01 3.25 -8.25
CA ALA A 271 -19.12 4.01 -7.68
C ALA A 271 -20.44 3.75 -8.43
N LYS A 272 -20.40 3.73 -9.76
CA LYS A 272 -21.55 3.40 -10.61
C LYS A 272 -22.01 1.96 -10.37
N ARG A 273 -21.09 1.01 -10.37
CA ARG A 273 -21.37 -0.41 -10.12
C ARG A 273 -22.02 -0.63 -8.75
N GLN A 274 -21.60 0.11 -7.71
CA GLN A 274 -22.22 0.06 -6.40
C GLN A 274 -23.67 0.53 -6.43
N ALA A 275 -23.97 1.64 -7.13
CA ALA A 275 -25.33 2.13 -7.29
C ALA A 275 -26.22 1.13 -8.05
N GLU A 276 -25.71 0.51 -9.12
CA GLU A 276 -26.37 -0.56 -9.89
C GLU A 276 -26.66 -1.80 -9.03
N ALA A 277 -25.78 -2.10 -8.06
CA ALA A 277 -25.97 -3.18 -7.09
C ALA A 277 -26.93 -2.81 -5.93
N GLY A 278 -27.51 -1.60 -5.94
CA GLY A 278 -28.49 -1.15 -4.95
C GLY A 278 -27.89 -0.51 -3.70
N ILE A 279 -26.59 -0.21 -3.67
CA ILE A 279 -25.96 0.52 -2.57
C ILE A 279 -26.36 2.01 -2.69
N GLN A 280 -27.11 2.50 -1.71
CA GLN A 280 -27.58 3.87 -1.67
C GLN A 280 -26.53 4.81 -1.08
N VAL A 281 -26.38 5.99 -1.68
CA VAL A 281 -25.48 7.02 -1.15
C VAL A 281 -26.18 7.81 -0.03
N ILE A 282 -25.53 7.90 1.12
CA ILE A 282 -25.86 8.87 2.17
C ILE A 282 -24.96 10.07 1.95
N ALA A 283 -25.50 11.12 1.35
CA ALA A 283 -24.82 12.40 1.18
C ALA A 283 -25.28 13.37 2.27
N PHE A 284 -24.35 13.91 3.03
CA PHE A 284 -24.64 14.99 3.96
C PHE A 284 -24.77 16.33 3.20
N ASP A 285 -25.44 17.32 3.79
CA ASP A 285 -25.41 18.70 3.28
C ASP A 285 -23.97 19.24 3.22
N ALA A 286 -23.79 20.33 2.48
CA ALA A 286 -22.45 20.89 2.22
C ALA A 286 -21.71 21.31 3.50
N ALA A 287 -22.42 21.86 4.49
CA ALA A 287 -21.81 22.30 5.75
C ALA A 287 -21.37 21.09 6.59
N THR A 288 -22.24 20.10 6.73
CA THR A 288 -21.95 18.84 7.44
C THR A 288 -20.81 18.07 6.77
N SER A 289 -20.83 17.98 5.44
CA SER A 289 -19.77 17.33 4.65
C SER A 289 -18.40 17.99 4.87
N LYS A 290 -18.35 19.33 4.89
CA LYS A 290 -17.14 20.08 5.16
C LYS A 290 -16.58 19.75 6.55
N VAL A 291 -17.42 19.87 7.58
CA VAL A 291 -17.03 19.57 8.98
C VAL A 291 -16.55 18.11 9.11
N TYR A 292 -17.24 17.17 8.48
CA TYR A 292 -16.88 15.75 8.49
C TYR A 292 -15.47 15.50 7.94
N VAL A 293 -15.14 16.06 6.77
CA VAL A 293 -13.84 15.89 6.13
C VAL A 293 -12.73 16.63 6.90
N GLU A 294 -12.98 17.85 7.34
CA GLU A 294 -12.04 18.64 8.14
C GLU A 294 -11.71 17.93 9.46
N LYS A 295 -12.72 17.42 10.16
CA LYS A 295 -12.53 16.64 11.40
C LYS A 295 -11.71 15.38 11.19
N ALA A 296 -11.92 14.66 10.06
CA ALA A 296 -11.10 13.51 9.72
C ALA A 296 -9.62 13.90 9.57
N LYS A 297 -9.33 14.97 8.81
CA LYS A 297 -7.96 15.48 8.61
C LYS A 297 -7.32 15.94 9.92
N GLU A 298 -8.04 16.72 10.72
CA GLU A 298 -7.57 17.22 12.01
C GLU A 298 -7.17 16.07 12.93
N ILE A 299 -8.07 15.12 13.16
CA ILE A 299 -7.81 13.95 14.00
C ILE A 299 -6.65 13.13 13.44
N GLY A 300 -6.63 12.90 12.13
CA GLY A 300 -5.57 12.13 11.48
C GLY A 300 -4.19 12.76 11.70
N TRP A 301 -4.04 14.05 11.41
CA TRP A 301 -2.76 14.75 11.59
C TRP A 301 -2.36 14.91 13.07
N ALA A 302 -3.31 15.18 13.95
CA ALA A 302 -3.03 15.27 15.39
C ALA A 302 -2.46 13.94 15.92
N ASN A 303 -3.07 12.81 15.54
CA ASN A 303 -2.59 11.49 15.95
C ASN A 303 -1.25 11.14 15.30
N ALA A 304 -1.07 11.45 14.02
CA ALA A 304 0.18 11.23 13.30
C ALA A 304 1.37 11.98 13.94
N ILE A 305 1.17 13.26 14.27
CA ILE A 305 2.19 14.09 14.93
C ILE A 305 2.46 13.58 16.35
N LYS A 306 1.42 13.20 17.10
CA LYS A 306 1.55 12.64 18.45
C LYS A 306 2.34 11.32 18.43
N ALA A 307 2.06 10.43 17.45
CA ALA A 307 2.72 9.14 17.33
C ALA A 307 4.17 9.25 16.81
N SER A 308 4.44 10.27 15.99
CA SER A 308 5.76 10.53 15.43
C SER A 308 6.10 12.04 15.50
N PRO A 309 6.47 12.58 16.68
CA PRO A 309 6.77 13.99 16.84
C PRO A 309 7.92 14.50 15.97
N GLN A 310 8.87 13.63 15.67
CA GLN A 310 10.02 13.94 14.82
C GLN A 310 9.63 14.04 13.34
N TYR A 311 8.87 13.08 12.83
CA TYR A 311 8.60 12.95 11.39
C TYR A 311 7.19 13.39 10.97
N GLY A 312 6.21 13.35 11.88
CA GLY A 312 4.84 13.76 11.59
C GLY A 312 4.73 15.14 10.94
N PRO A 313 5.33 16.22 11.54
CA PRO A 313 5.30 17.55 10.94
C PRO A 313 6.04 17.64 9.59
N GLN A 314 7.14 16.88 9.42
CA GLN A 314 7.87 16.85 8.16
C GLN A 314 7.06 16.18 7.04
N LEU A 315 6.41 15.05 7.35
CA LEU A 315 5.53 14.36 6.42
C LEU A 315 4.30 15.20 6.09
N GLN A 316 3.72 15.90 7.07
CA GLN A 316 2.60 16.81 6.81
C GLN A 316 2.95 17.86 5.76
N LYS A 317 4.12 18.47 5.85
CA LYS A 317 4.58 19.51 4.91
C LYS A 317 4.66 19.04 3.45
N VAL A 318 4.95 17.76 3.21
CA VAL A 318 5.14 17.21 1.85
C VAL A 318 3.94 16.38 1.36
N LEU A 319 3.05 15.95 2.25
CA LEU A 319 1.91 15.10 1.92
C LEU A 319 0.56 15.84 1.93
N ALA A 320 0.38 16.88 2.75
CA ALA A 320 -0.81 17.72 2.76
C ALA A 320 -0.75 18.78 1.64
N LYS A 321 -1.94 19.29 1.25
CA LYS A 321 -2.12 20.43 0.34
C LYS A 321 -2.66 21.63 1.08
#